data_3322d83cc7304e26257fcc52b60e1845
#
_entry.id   3322d83cc7304e26257fcc52b60e1845
#
_cell.length_a   1.000
_cell.length_b   1.000
_cell.length_c   1.000
_cell.angle_alpha   90.00
_cell.angle_beta   90.00
_cell.angle_gamma   90.00
#
_symmetry.space_group_name_H-M   'P 1'
#
loop_
_entity.id
_entity.type
_entity.pdbx_description
1 polymer ?
#
loop_
_entity_poly.entity_id
_entity_poly.type
_entity_poly.pdbx_seq_one_letter_code
_entity_poly.pdbx_strand_id
1 'polypeptide(L)'
;MFADFLKEIGIDGWWLKAVRKNDYRIECEHCIKDSKEQLLNRKRIDLFFIDEVNNWVIVIENKINSEVRFYSDGKHTQLNACQKYCRKNRKFRDYKTLHILLSYNKKNASYIEDSGDWQNADYYQVFKSLLKYTLEDAIITDYAKTLFAILFPQKNLNEAVSDLLHRNAWFYHHVISKLQ
;
A
#
# COMPACT_ATOMS: atom_id res chain seq x y z
N MET A 1 -8.40 4.37 -9.63
CA MET A 1 -7.46 4.75 -8.55
C MET A 1 -6.67 3.55 -8.01
N PHE A 2 -7.27 2.56 -7.30
CA PHE A 2 -6.48 1.46 -6.72
C PHE A 2 -5.75 0.60 -7.77
N ALA A 3 -6.38 0.29 -8.90
CA ALA A 3 -5.73 -0.39 -10.01
C ALA A 3 -4.53 0.39 -10.58
N ASP A 4 -4.56 1.71 -10.52
CA ASP A 4 -3.45 2.54 -10.98
C ASP A 4 -2.27 2.50 -9.99
N PHE A 5 -2.57 2.47 -8.69
CA PHE A 5 -1.55 2.23 -7.68
C PHE A 5 -0.88 0.86 -7.87
N LEU A 6 -1.66 -0.21 -8.09
CA LEU A 6 -1.08 -1.53 -8.36
C LEU A 6 -0.15 -1.50 -9.59
N LYS A 7 -0.54 -0.79 -10.65
CA LYS A 7 0.30 -0.61 -11.83
C LYS A 7 1.59 0.16 -11.53
N GLU A 8 1.52 1.22 -10.71
CA GLU A 8 2.71 2.01 -10.31
C GLU A 8 3.73 1.19 -9.52
N ILE A 9 3.28 0.18 -8.77
CA ILE A 9 4.17 -0.73 -8.03
C ILE A 9 4.58 -1.97 -8.84
N GLY A 10 4.31 -1.99 -10.15
CA GLY A 10 4.71 -3.08 -11.04
C GLY A 10 3.82 -4.32 -11.00
N ILE A 11 2.64 -4.23 -10.40
CA ILE A 11 1.62 -5.28 -10.45
C ILE A 11 0.79 -5.12 -11.71
N ASP A 12 0.67 -6.18 -12.50
CA ASP A 12 -0.04 -6.18 -13.77
C ASP A 12 -0.98 -7.38 -13.96
N GLY A 13 -1.44 -7.55 -15.19
CA GLY A 13 -2.16 -8.74 -15.65
C GLY A 13 -3.45 -9.02 -14.90
N TRP A 14 -3.49 -10.17 -14.24
CA TRP A 14 -4.68 -10.69 -13.57
C TRP A 14 -5.17 -9.77 -12.44
N TRP A 15 -4.26 -9.25 -11.61
CA TRP A 15 -4.60 -8.40 -10.47
C TRP A 15 -5.30 -7.11 -10.89
N LEU A 16 -4.82 -6.45 -11.95
CA LEU A 16 -5.46 -5.23 -12.45
C LEU A 16 -6.88 -5.50 -12.96
N LYS A 17 -7.10 -6.65 -13.62
CA LYS A 17 -8.42 -7.06 -14.09
C LYS A 17 -9.36 -7.37 -12.92
N ALA A 18 -8.86 -8.07 -11.91
CA ALA A 18 -9.62 -8.44 -10.72
C ALA A 18 -10.10 -7.19 -9.94
N VAL A 19 -9.17 -6.28 -9.63
CA VAL A 19 -9.49 -5.06 -8.86
C VAL A 19 -10.44 -4.13 -9.62
N ARG A 20 -10.37 -4.05 -10.94
CA ARG A 20 -11.26 -3.20 -11.75
C ARG A 20 -12.73 -3.65 -11.74
N LYS A 21 -13.03 -4.90 -11.43
CA LYS A 21 -14.41 -5.39 -11.27
C LYS A 21 -15.11 -4.77 -10.07
N ASN A 22 -14.34 -4.29 -9.08
CA ASN A 22 -14.82 -3.59 -7.89
C ASN A 22 -15.81 -4.41 -7.02
N ASP A 23 -15.67 -5.73 -7.02
CA ASP A 23 -16.53 -6.67 -6.28
C ASP A 23 -15.96 -6.99 -4.88
N TYR A 24 -14.98 -6.24 -4.41
CA TYR A 24 -14.29 -6.46 -3.14
C TYR A 24 -14.78 -5.49 -2.06
N ARG A 25 -14.69 -5.93 -0.80
CA ARG A 25 -14.80 -5.07 0.36
C ARG A 25 -13.43 -4.77 0.94
N ILE A 26 -13.33 -3.65 1.68
CA ILE A 26 -12.11 -3.24 2.38
C ILE A 26 -12.39 -3.26 3.87
N GLU A 27 -11.52 -3.93 4.63
CA GLU A 27 -11.51 -3.89 6.09
C GLU A 27 -10.24 -3.19 6.56
N CYS A 28 -10.41 -2.14 7.38
CA CYS A 28 -9.29 -1.46 8.05
C CYS A 28 -9.05 -2.10 9.40
N GLU A 29 -7.77 -2.19 9.82
CA GLU A 29 -7.40 -2.73 11.14
C GLU A 29 -7.98 -4.14 11.39
N HIS A 30 -8.00 -5.00 10.37
CA HIS A 30 -8.55 -6.34 10.46
C HIS A 30 -7.81 -7.18 11.51
N CYS A 31 -8.54 -7.63 12.55
CA CYS A 31 -7.96 -8.39 13.65
C CYS A 31 -7.67 -9.84 13.26
N ILE A 32 -6.41 -10.24 13.35
CA ILE A 32 -5.99 -11.63 13.25
C ILE A 32 -6.32 -12.34 14.56
N LYS A 33 -7.37 -13.17 14.54
CA LYS A 33 -7.72 -14.01 15.71
C LYS A 33 -6.89 -15.30 15.65
N ASP A 34 -5.93 -15.45 16.55
CA ASP A 34 -5.27 -16.74 16.78
C ASP A 34 -5.91 -17.41 18.02
N SER A 35 -6.37 -18.65 17.86
CA SER A 35 -7.14 -19.37 18.86
C SER A 35 -6.37 -19.70 20.15
N LYS A 36 -5.09 -19.43 20.20
CA LYS A 36 -4.20 -19.79 21.31
C LYS A 36 -3.53 -18.62 22.05
N GLU A 37 -3.58 -17.40 21.52
CA GLU A 37 -2.98 -16.23 22.17
C GLU A 37 -4.07 -15.30 22.70
N GLN A 38 -4.34 -15.42 24.00
CA GLN A 38 -5.22 -14.52 24.72
C GLN A 38 -4.65 -13.11 24.82
N LEU A 39 -5.44 -12.13 24.31
CA LEU A 39 -5.61 -10.74 24.77
C LEU A 39 -4.48 -9.71 24.70
N LEU A 40 -3.19 -10.01 24.61
CA LEU A 40 -2.16 -8.97 24.78
C LEU A 40 -1.50 -8.45 23.48
N ASN A 41 -1.59 -9.17 22.37
CA ASN A 41 -1.05 -8.72 21.09
C ASN A 41 -2.08 -8.92 19.99
N ARG A 42 -3.02 -7.97 19.85
CA ARG A 42 -3.95 -7.95 18.70
C ARG A 42 -3.14 -7.67 17.43
N LYS A 43 -2.74 -8.75 16.75
CA LYS A 43 -2.17 -8.66 15.42
C LYS A 43 -3.25 -8.13 14.49
N ARG A 44 -2.94 -7.12 13.68
CA ARG A 44 -3.88 -6.50 12.76
C ARG A 44 -3.25 -6.41 11.38
N ILE A 45 -4.09 -6.44 10.38
CA ILE A 45 -3.78 -6.07 9.01
C ILE A 45 -4.29 -4.65 8.83
N ASP A 46 -3.46 -3.72 8.41
CA ASP A 46 -3.85 -2.31 8.30
C ASP A 46 -4.94 -2.09 7.26
N LEU A 47 -4.79 -2.67 6.05
CA LEU A 47 -5.82 -2.69 5.01
C LEU A 47 -5.95 -4.10 4.43
N PHE A 48 -7.16 -4.63 4.43
CA PHE A 48 -7.47 -5.95 3.94
C PHE A 48 -8.59 -5.89 2.91
N PHE A 49 -8.24 -6.12 1.65
CA PHE A 49 -9.17 -6.18 0.53
C PHE A 49 -9.60 -7.64 0.34
N ILE A 50 -10.88 -7.89 0.23
CA ILE A 50 -11.45 -9.25 0.17
C ILE A 50 -12.48 -9.31 -0.93
N ASP A 51 -12.25 -10.14 -1.94
CA ASP A 51 -13.22 -10.52 -2.95
C ASP A 51 -13.58 -11.98 -2.78
N GLU A 52 -14.78 -12.23 -2.23
CA GLU A 52 -15.29 -13.56 -1.95
C GLU A 52 -15.84 -14.25 -3.22
N VAL A 53 -16.20 -13.47 -4.23
CA VAL A 53 -16.75 -13.98 -5.49
C VAL A 53 -15.64 -14.56 -6.36
N ASN A 54 -14.53 -13.87 -6.44
CA ASN A 54 -13.39 -14.27 -7.29
C ASN A 54 -12.25 -14.94 -6.50
N ASN A 55 -12.43 -15.17 -5.18
CA ASN A 55 -11.51 -15.85 -4.27
C ASN A 55 -10.10 -15.24 -4.25
N TRP A 56 -10.01 -13.94 -3.95
CA TRP A 56 -8.73 -13.28 -3.75
C TRP A 56 -8.73 -12.32 -2.57
N VAL A 57 -7.55 -12.07 -2.04
CA VAL A 57 -7.30 -11.08 -1.00
C VAL A 57 -6.04 -10.26 -1.33
N ILE A 58 -6.05 -8.98 -0.94
CA ILE A 58 -4.87 -8.13 -0.93
C ILE A 58 -4.66 -7.64 0.49
N VAL A 59 -3.47 -7.89 1.02
CA VAL A 59 -3.01 -7.45 2.34
C VAL A 59 -2.08 -6.27 2.14
N ILE A 60 -2.38 -5.13 2.76
CA ILE A 60 -1.46 -3.98 2.79
C ILE A 60 -1.08 -3.71 4.23
N GLU A 61 0.19 -3.79 4.53
CA GLU A 61 0.80 -3.34 5.78
C GLU A 61 1.42 -1.97 5.54
N ASN A 62 1.05 -1.00 6.38
CA ASN A 62 1.40 0.40 6.22
C ASN A 62 2.41 0.86 7.27
N LYS A 63 3.58 1.34 6.83
CA LYS A 63 4.69 1.78 7.68
C LYS A 63 5.15 3.21 7.32
N ILE A 64 4.46 4.22 7.87
CA ILE A 64 4.82 5.63 7.62
C ILE A 64 6.12 5.98 8.34
N ASN A 65 6.14 5.94 9.67
CA ASN A 65 7.25 6.34 10.53
C ASN A 65 7.75 5.21 11.43
N SER A 66 7.33 3.97 11.17
CA SER A 66 7.69 2.82 11.99
C SER A 66 8.43 1.77 11.17
N GLU A 67 9.26 0.98 11.84
CA GLU A 67 9.88 -0.19 11.24
C GLU A 67 8.95 -1.40 11.33
N VAL A 68 9.25 -2.41 10.53
CA VAL A 68 8.60 -3.73 10.64
C VAL A 68 8.91 -4.30 12.03
N ARG A 69 7.87 -4.65 12.78
CA ARG A 69 8.04 -5.17 14.13
C ARG A 69 8.40 -6.65 14.11
N PHE A 70 9.39 -7.01 14.91
CA PHE A 70 9.65 -8.39 15.28
C PHE A 70 8.82 -8.77 16.51
N TYR A 71 8.40 -10.01 16.58
CA TYR A 71 7.79 -10.56 17.78
C TYR A 71 8.86 -10.92 18.83
N SER A 72 8.42 -11.29 20.02
CA SER A 72 9.28 -11.60 21.16
C SER A 72 10.28 -12.74 20.94
N ASP A 73 10.04 -13.57 19.92
CA ASP A 73 10.96 -14.62 19.51
C ASP A 73 12.15 -14.13 18.64
N GLY A 74 12.13 -12.85 18.24
CA GLY A 74 13.15 -12.22 17.39
C GLY A 74 13.29 -12.82 15.98
N LYS A 75 12.47 -13.81 15.62
CA LYS A 75 12.53 -14.54 14.35
C LYS A 75 11.35 -14.25 13.42
N HIS A 76 10.19 -13.94 13.98
CA HIS A 76 8.98 -13.70 13.22
C HIS A 76 8.62 -12.23 13.20
N THR A 77 8.25 -11.74 12.03
CA THR A 77 7.80 -10.36 11.83
C THR A 77 6.27 -10.29 11.76
N GLN A 78 5.75 -9.08 11.84
CA GLN A 78 4.35 -8.80 11.55
C GLN A 78 3.96 -9.28 10.13
N LEU A 79 4.88 -9.16 9.15
CA LEU A 79 4.66 -9.62 7.79
C LEU A 79 4.44 -11.13 7.72
N ASN A 80 5.27 -11.91 8.44
CA ASN A 80 5.10 -13.37 8.53
C ASN A 80 3.75 -13.75 9.16
N ALA A 81 3.27 -12.97 10.15
CA ALA A 81 1.98 -13.23 10.77
C ALA A 81 0.80 -13.03 9.80
N CYS A 82 0.83 -11.97 8.98
CA CYS A 82 -0.19 -11.73 7.96
C CYS A 82 -0.22 -12.86 6.91
N GLN A 83 0.95 -13.28 6.41
CA GLN A 83 1.04 -14.41 5.49
C GLN A 83 0.50 -15.71 6.10
N LYS A 84 0.94 -16.03 7.33
CA LYS A 84 0.49 -17.21 8.07
C LYS A 84 -1.02 -17.20 8.28
N TYR A 85 -1.59 -16.02 8.55
CA TYR A 85 -3.04 -15.87 8.69
C TYR A 85 -3.76 -16.24 7.39
N CYS A 86 -3.40 -15.66 6.25
CA CYS A 86 -4.02 -15.98 4.97
C CYS A 86 -3.90 -17.46 4.64
N ARG A 87 -2.71 -18.06 4.80
CA ARG A 87 -2.45 -19.49 4.49
C ARG A 87 -3.18 -20.48 5.42
N LYS A 88 -3.41 -20.13 6.68
CA LYS A 88 -4.01 -21.04 7.69
C LYS A 88 -5.48 -20.79 7.94
N ASN A 89 -6.01 -19.64 7.59
CA ASN A 89 -7.41 -19.32 7.76
C ASN A 89 -8.23 -20.18 6.79
N ARG A 90 -9.21 -20.95 7.31
CA ARG A 90 -10.05 -21.85 6.51
C ARG A 90 -10.77 -21.15 5.37
N LYS A 91 -11.06 -19.85 5.51
CA LYS A 91 -11.72 -19.05 4.49
C LYS A 91 -10.77 -18.62 3.37
N PHE A 92 -9.51 -18.27 3.71
CA PHE A 92 -8.59 -17.60 2.77
C PHE A 92 -7.46 -18.50 2.25
N ARG A 93 -7.27 -19.70 2.81
CA ARG A 93 -6.14 -20.59 2.46
C ARG A 93 -6.06 -20.96 0.97
N ASP A 94 -7.22 -20.99 0.30
CA ASP A 94 -7.35 -21.35 -1.12
C ASP A 94 -7.53 -20.11 -2.02
N TYR A 95 -7.48 -18.88 -1.43
CA TYR A 95 -7.58 -17.64 -2.17
C TYR A 95 -6.24 -17.25 -2.75
N LYS A 96 -6.29 -16.61 -3.92
CA LYS A 96 -5.12 -15.92 -4.46
C LYS A 96 -4.78 -14.72 -3.58
N THR A 97 -3.54 -14.64 -3.11
CA THR A 97 -3.13 -13.61 -2.14
C THR A 97 -2.03 -12.72 -2.72
N LEU A 98 -2.17 -11.41 -2.55
CA LEU A 98 -1.13 -10.42 -2.81
C LEU A 98 -0.82 -9.69 -1.50
N HIS A 99 0.47 -9.61 -1.14
CA HIS A 99 0.93 -8.88 0.04
C HIS A 99 1.72 -7.66 -0.39
N ILE A 100 1.39 -6.49 0.15
CA ILE A 100 2.03 -5.22 -0.16
C ILE A 100 2.52 -4.58 1.14
N LEU A 101 3.81 -4.29 1.23
CA LEU A 101 4.37 -3.43 2.27
C LEU A 101 4.49 -2.02 1.72
N LEU A 102 3.62 -1.13 2.21
CA LEU A 102 3.67 0.29 1.90
C LEU A 102 4.51 1.01 2.95
N SER A 103 5.65 1.55 2.55
CA SER A 103 6.58 2.16 3.49
C SER A 103 7.20 3.44 2.95
N TYR A 104 7.36 4.43 3.85
CA TYR A 104 8.18 5.61 3.57
C TYR A 104 9.68 5.33 3.77
N ASN A 105 10.02 4.44 4.68
CA ASN A 105 11.40 4.13 5.04
C ASN A 105 11.96 3.00 4.16
N LYS A 106 13.00 3.31 3.38
CA LYS A 106 13.70 2.32 2.53
C LYS A 106 14.27 1.12 3.30
N LYS A 107 14.57 1.28 4.60
CA LYS A 107 15.02 0.17 5.46
C LYS A 107 13.97 -0.95 5.56
N ASN A 108 12.69 -0.60 5.46
CA ASN A 108 11.63 -1.61 5.52
C ASN A 108 11.67 -2.56 4.31
N ALA A 109 12.23 -2.14 3.18
CA ALA A 109 12.38 -2.98 2.00
C ALA A 109 13.29 -4.21 2.25
N SER A 110 14.30 -4.11 3.14
CA SER A 110 15.17 -5.24 3.47
C SER A 110 14.44 -6.40 4.16
N TYR A 111 13.37 -6.11 4.89
CA TYR A 111 12.56 -7.14 5.56
C TYR A 111 11.71 -7.98 4.60
N ILE A 112 11.55 -7.55 3.35
CA ILE A 112 10.82 -8.27 2.32
C ILE A 112 11.63 -9.45 1.80
N GLU A 113 12.95 -9.30 1.67
CA GLU A 113 13.85 -10.36 1.19
C GLU A 113 13.75 -11.60 2.08
N ASP A 114 13.60 -11.41 3.39
CA ASP A 114 13.43 -12.50 4.36
C ASP A 114 12.00 -13.04 4.43
N SER A 115 11.01 -12.27 3.95
CA SER A 115 9.58 -12.57 4.12
C SER A 115 8.94 -13.22 2.89
N GLY A 116 9.64 -13.32 1.76
CA GLY A 116 9.21 -14.04 0.55
C GLY A 116 8.23 -13.23 -0.32
N ASP A 117 6.94 -13.49 -0.27
CA ASP A 117 5.94 -13.04 -1.26
C ASP A 117 5.40 -11.61 -1.05
N TRP A 118 6.14 -10.68 -0.46
CA TRP A 118 5.74 -9.29 -0.28
C TRP A 118 6.22 -8.40 -1.43
N GLN A 119 5.31 -7.59 -1.95
CA GLN A 119 5.63 -6.52 -2.89
C GLN A 119 5.93 -5.23 -2.11
N ASN A 120 7.06 -4.60 -2.37
CA ASN A 120 7.37 -3.29 -1.80
C ASN A 120 6.66 -2.19 -2.58
N ALA A 121 6.11 -1.23 -1.84
CA ALA A 121 5.53 -0.01 -2.37
C ALA A 121 5.97 1.18 -1.51
N ASP A 122 6.12 2.34 -2.13
CA ASP A 122 6.40 3.58 -1.43
C ASP A 122 5.29 4.62 -1.60
N TYR A 123 5.31 5.63 -0.76
CA TYR A 123 4.32 6.70 -0.78
C TYR A 123 4.42 7.60 -2.02
N TYR A 124 5.56 7.62 -2.70
CA TYR A 124 5.69 8.32 -3.96
C TYR A 124 4.86 7.65 -5.06
N GLN A 125 4.82 6.32 -5.07
CA GLN A 125 3.96 5.56 -6.00
C GLN A 125 2.47 5.78 -5.70
N VAL A 126 2.09 5.87 -4.41
CA VAL A 126 0.73 6.28 -4.01
C VAL A 126 0.43 7.68 -4.54
N PHE A 127 1.30 8.65 -4.27
CA PHE A 127 1.16 10.02 -4.73
C PHE A 127 0.97 10.10 -6.25
N LYS A 128 1.83 9.43 -7.03
CA LYS A 128 1.71 9.35 -8.51
C LYS A 128 0.36 8.80 -8.96
N SER A 129 -0.12 7.76 -8.31
CA SER A 129 -1.41 7.14 -8.67
C SER A 129 -2.61 8.06 -8.40
N LEU A 130 -2.50 8.99 -7.43
CA LEU A 130 -3.55 9.93 -7.07
C LEU A 130 -3.62 11.14 -8.00
N LEU A 131 -2.50 11.56 -8.57
CA LEU A 131 -2.40 12.84 -9.28
C LEU A 131 -3.44 13.06 -10.37
N LYS A 132 -3.80 12.01 -11.11
CA LYS A 132 -4.81 12.09 -12.17
C LYS A 132 -6.24 12.29 -11.67
N TYR A 133 -6.48 12.09 -10.36
CA TYR A 133 -7.79 12.26 -9.73
C TYR A 133 -7.92 13.54 -8.91
N THR A 134 -6.84 14.31 -8.73
CA THR A 134 -6.83 15.50 -7.87
C THR A 134 -7.74 16.63 -8.35
N LEU A 135 -8.08 16.67 -9.63
CA LEU A 135 -9.00 17.68 -10.17
C LEU A 135 -10.47 17.29 -10.07
N GLU A 136 -10.76 16.04 -9.76
CA GLU A 136 -12.10 15.48 -9.74
C GLU A 136 -12.66 15.36 -8.33
N ASP A 137 -11.79 15.32 -7.30
CA ASP A 137 -12.16 15.05 -5.92
C ASP A 137 -11.33 15.90 -4.95
N ALA A 138 -12.00 16.70 -4.13
CA ALA A 138 -11.34 17.58 -3.15
C ALA A 138 -10.59 16.80 -2.06
N ILE A 139 -11.11 15.65 -1.62
CA ILE A 139 -10.47 14.81 -0.60
C ILE A 139 -9.17 14.23 -1.16
N ILE A 140 -9.20 13.74 -2.40
CA ILE A 140 -8.01 13.22 -3.09
C ILE A 140 -6.99 14.35 -3.26
N THR A 141 -7.43 15.55 -3.62
CA THR A 141 -6.58 16.73 -3.75
C THR A 141 -5.85 17.05 -2.44
N ASP A 142 -6.58 17.11 -1.32
CA ASP A 142 -6.00 17.43 -0.01
C ASP A 142 -5.07 16.31 0.49
N TYR A 143 -5.41 15.06 0.21
CA TYR A 143 -4.52 13.94 0.53
C TYR A 143 -3.23 13.99 -0.31
N ALA A 144 -3.32 14.28 -1.59
CA ALA A 144 -2.15 14.45 -2.45
C ALA A 144 -1.26 15.61 -2.00
N LYS A 145 -1.82 16.76 -1.58
CA LYS A 145 -1.07 17.87 -0.98
C LYS A 145 -0.34 17.44 0.30
N THR A 146 -1.02 16.67 1.16
CA THR A 146 -0.44 16.15 2.39
C THR A 146 0.74 15.21 2.09
N LEU A 147 0.56 14.28 1.16
CA LEU A 147 1.65 13.40 0.74
C LEU A 147 2.80 14.19 0.12
N PHE A 148 2.51 15.21 -0.67
CA PHE A 148 3.54 16.09 -1.23
C PHE A 148 4.39 16.75 -0.13
N ALA A 149 3.75 17.33 0.89
CA ALA A 149 4.45 17.96 2.02
C ALA A 149 5.32 16.96 2.80
N ILE A 150 4.87 15.70 2.94
CA ILE A 150 5.63 14.65 3.61
C ILE A 150 6.82 14.17 2.76
N LEU A 151 6.60 14.00 1.45
CA LEU A 151 7.61 13.47 0.54
C LEU A 151 8.72 14.48 0.22
N PHE A 152 8.41 15.77 0.29
CA PHE A 152 9.29 16.86 -0.11
C PHE A 152 9.39 17.98 0.94
N PRO A 153 9.74 17.66 2.20
CA PRO A 153 9.64 18.61 3.34
C PRO A 153 10.57 19.83 3.26
N GLN A 154 11.62 19.77 2.45
CA GLN A 154 12.62 20.85 2.34
C GLN A 154 12.56 21.61 1.01
N LYS A 155 11.63 21.24 0.13
CA LYS A 155 11.51 21.86 -1.18
C LYS A 155 10.44 22.94 -1.14
N ASN A 156 10.81 24.16 -1.52
CA ASN A 156 9.77 25.09 -1.95
C ASN A 156 9.09 24.47 -3.20
N LEU A 157 7.86 24.84 -3.44
CA LEU A 157 7.05 24.24 -4.51
C LEU A 157 7.79 24.27 -5.86
N ASN A 158 8.56 25.32 -6.14
CA ASN A 158 9.29 25.50 -7.41
C ASN A 158 10.46 24.51 -7.57
N GLU A 159 11.21 24.20 -6.50
CA GLU A 159 12.29 23.21 -6.55
C GLU A 159 11.75 21.78 -6.66
N ALA A 160 10.69 21.47 -5.92
CA ALA A 160 10.04 20.17 -6.01
C ALA A 160 9.40 19.97 -7.37
N VAL A 161 8.82 21.00 -7.97
CA VAL A 161 8.29 21.01 -9.33
C VAL A 161 9.41 20.83 -10.34
N SER A 162 10.55 21.51 -10.19
CA SER A 162 11.71 21.35 -11.09
C SER A 162 12.24 19.91 -11.11
N ASP A 163 12.38 19.27 -9.94
CA ASP A 163 12.81 17.86 -9.85
C ASP A 163 11.79 16.87 -10.42
N LEU A 164 10.50 17.14 -10.22
CA LEU A 164 9.43 16.36 -10.82
C LEU A 164 9.37 16.55 -12.32
N LEU A 165 9.65 17.74 -12.81
CA LEU A 165 9.76 18.07 -14.25
C LEU A 165 10.87 17.28 -14.93
N HIS A 166 12.04 17.21 -14.32
CA HIS A 166 13.16 16.43 -14.85
C HIS A 166 12.90 14.93 -14.85
N ARG A 167 12.01 14.44 -13.98
CA ARG A 167 11.68 13.02 -13.86
C ARG A 167 10.39 12.60 -14.58
N ASN A 168 9.46 13.52 -14.84
CA ASN A 168 8.16 13.22 -15.44
C ASN A 168 7.57 14.43 -16.20
N ALA A 169 7.91 14.59 -17.45
CA ALA A 169 7.34 15.63 -18.34
C ALA A 169 5.78 15.59 -18.38
N TRP A 170 5.18 14.42 -18.15
CA TRP A 170 3.73 14.22 -18.06
C TRP A 170 3.09 14.94 -16.86
N PHE A 171 3.76 14.96 -15.69
CA PHE A 171 3.27 15.63 -14.48
C PHE A 171 3.11 17.13 -14.71
N TYR A 172 4.07 17.74 -15.41
CA TYR A 172 4.03 19.17 -15.75
C TYR A 172 2.83 19.53 -16.60
N HIS A 173 2.62 18.80 -17.69
CA HIS A 173 1.53 19.09 -18.61
C HIS A 173 0.14 18.88 -18.01
N HIS A 174 -0.07 17.92 -17.13
CA HIS A 174 -1.40 17.57 -16.62
C HIS A 174 -1.79 18.23 -15.30
N VAL A 175 -0.85 18.53 -14.43
CA VAL A 175 -1.16 19.06 -13.10
C VAL A 175 -0.87 20.54 -13.00
N ILE A 176 0.31 20.98 -13.44
CA ILE A 176 0.73 22.37 -13.24
C ILE A 176 0.10 23.32 -14.26
N SER A 177 -0.08 22.91 -15.51
CA SER A 177 -0.79 23.74 -16.52
C SER A 177 -2.26 23.98 -16.17
N LYS A 178 -2.82 23.25 -15.22
CA LYS A 178 -4.23 23.43 -14.76
C LYS A 178 -4.35 24.09 -13.38
N LEU A 179 -3.21 24.32 -12.69
CA LEU A 179 -3.15 25.07 -11.44
C LEU A 179 -2.81 26.56 -11.66
N GLN A 180 -2.46 26.96 -12.88
CA GLN A 180 -2.37 28.33 -13.37
C GLN A 180 -3.72 28.79 -13.96
#